data_065b25e7f4e6c4577cdb412f0867365b
#
_entry.id   065b25e7f4e6c4577cdb412f0867365b
#
_cell.length_a   1.000
_cell.length_b   1.000
_cell.length_c   1.000
_cell.angle_alpha   90.00
_cell.angle_beta   90.00
_cell.angle_gamma   90.00
#
_symmetry.space_group_name_H-M   'P 1'
#
loop_
_entity.id
_entity.type
_entity.pdbx_description
1 polymer ?
#
loop_
_entity_poly.entity_id
_entity_poly.type
_entity_poly.pdbx_seq_one_letter_code
_entity_poly.pdbx_strand_id
1 'polypeptide(L)'
;MSPGKRWRDAEGEHIDVRGLAPPQPLVAILQLVASITAPTAVVVHHDRDPLLLYGELAEVGWVAQRIAGDPGEVRLRLVRVP
;
A
#
# COMPACT_ATOMS: atom_id res chain seq x y z
N MET A 1 -1.77 -18.83 1.17
CA MET A 1 -1.53 -17.73 2.12
C MET A 1 -1.26 -16.45 1.36
N SER A 2 -1.99 -15.39 1.64
CA SER A 2 -1.75 -14.10 0.97
C SER A 2 -0.42 -13.52 1.42
N PRO A 3 0.40 -12.96 0.50
CA PRO A 3 1.57 -12.20 0.90
C PRO A 3 1.14 -10.93 1.62
N GLY A 4 1.79 -10.64 2.73
CA GLY A 4 1.49 -9.47 3.52
C GLY A 4 0.37 -9.70 4.53
N LYS A 5 0.43 -8.96 5.61
CA LYS A 5 -0.58 -8.99 6.67
C LYS A 5 -1.55 -7.84 6.45
N ARG A 6 -2.85 -8.10 6.51
CA ARG A 6 -3.89 -7.09 6.30
C ARG A 6 -4.76 -6.94 7.53
N TRP A 7 -5.20 -5.69 7.79
CA TRP A 7 -6.18 -5.38 8.83
C TRP A 7 -6.89 -4.09 8.47
N ARG A 8 -7.92 -3.74 9.23
CA ARG A 8 -8.70 -2.52 9.03
C ARG A 8 -8.84 -1.79 10.36
N ASP A 9 -8.77 -0.45 10.31
CA ASP A 9 -9.03 0.40 11.46
C ASP A 9 -9.63 1.74 10.99
N ALA A 10 -9.63 2.75 11.88
CA ALA A 10 -10.19 4.06 11.57
C ALA A 10 -9.48 4.79 10.42
N GLU A 11 -8.21 4.45 10.15
CA GLU A 11 -7.44 5.04 9.06
C GLU A 11 -7.74 4.42 7.70
N GLY A 12 -8.35 3.25 7.66
CA GLY A 12 -8.71 2.52 6.45
C GLY A 12 -8.18 1.10 6.44
N GLU A 13 -7.90 0.59 5.24
CA GLU A 13 -7.28 -0.72 5.05
C GLU A 13 -5.78 -0.61 5.23
N HIS A 14 -5.20 -1.57 5.93
CA HIS A 14 -3.75 -1.65 6.12
C HIS A 14 -3.19 -2.90 5.46
N ILE A 15 -1.96 -2.80 4.96
CA ILE A 15 -1.20 -3.96 4.49
C ILE A 15 0.27 -3.79 4.90
N ASP A 16 0.81 -4.81 5.55
CA ASP A 16 2.21 -4.85 5.95
C ASP A 16 2.96 -5.80 5.01
N VAL A 17 3.81 -5.24 4.16
CA VAL A 17 4.59 -6.00 3.18
C VAL A 17 6.07 -6.07 3.55
N ARG A 18 6.43 -5.63 4.76
CA ARG A 18 7.83 -5.67 5.21
C ARG A 18 8.32 -7.11 5.23
N GLY A 19 9.57 -7.30 4.82
CA GLY A 19 10.21 -8.62 4.79
C GLY A 19 9.87 -9.47 3.59
N LEU A 20 8.96 -9.05 2.72
CA LEU A 20 8.64 -9.78 1.50
C LEU A 20 9.67 -9.50 0.41
N ALA A 21 10.04 -10.54 -0.35
CA ALA A 21 10.95 -10.39 -1.48
C ALA A 21 10.22 -9.82 -2.70
N PRO A 22 10.89 -8.97 -3.51
CA PRO A 22 10.30 -8.52 -4.77
C PRO A 22 9.97 -9.71 -5.69
N PRO A 23 8.89 -9.66 -6.46
CA PRO A 23 7.92 -8.56 -6.61
C PRO A 23 6.71 -8.68 -5.67
N GLN A 24 6.78 -9.50 -4.64
CA GLN A 24 5.63 -9.77 -3.76
C GLN A 24 4.99 -8.52 -3.15
N PRO A 25 5.77 -7.54 -2.63
CA PRO A 25 5.16 -6.32 -2.09
C PRO A 25 4.31 -5.59 -3.12
N LEU A 26 4.83 -5.40 -4.33
CA LEU A 26 4.11 -4.73 -5.41
C LEU A 26 2.81 -5.45 -5.75
N VAL A 27 2.88 -6.76 -5.95
CA VAL A 27 1.73 -7.57 -6.31
C VAL A 27 0.65 -7.52 -5.22
N ALA A 28 1.06 -7.66 -3.96
CA ALA A 28 0.13 -7.65 -2.83
C ALA A 28 -0.60 -6.31 -2.70
N ILE A 29 0.12 -5.19 -2.85
CA ILE A 29 -0.46 -3.87 -2.75
C ILE A 29 -1.46 -3.64 -3.90
N LEU A 30 -1.07 -3.98 -5.13
CA LEU A 30 -1.95 -3.77 -6.29
C LEU A 30 -3.19 -4.65 -6.23
N GLN A 31 -3.08 -5.88 -5.72
CA GLN A 31 -4.25 -6.73 -5.51
C GLN A 31 -5.21 -6.13 -4.49
N LEU A 32 -4.70 -5.59 -3.39
CA LEU A 32 -5.54 -4.96 -2.39
C LEU A 32 -6.25 -3.72 -2.97
N VAL A 33 -5.50 -2.86 -3.66
CA VAL A 33 -6.05 -1.65 -4.29
C VAL A 33 -7.15 -2.02 -5.28
N ALA A 34 -6.95 -3.06 -6.09
CA ALA A 34 -7.95 -3.51 -7.05
C ALA A 34 -9.23 -4.02 -6.40
N SER A 35 -9.16 -4.47 -5.16
CA SER A 35 -10.32 -4.98 -4.41
C SER A 35 -11.13 -3.89 -3.73
N ILE A 36 -10.61 -2.66 -3.65
CA ILE A 36 -11.26 -1.55 -2.96
C ILE A 36 -12.33 -0.95 -3.85
N THR A 37 -13.59 -1.00 -3.39
CA THR A 37 -14.72 -0.40 -4.09
C THR A 37 -15.29 0.80 -3.35
N ALA A 38 -15.11 0.86 -2.04
CA ALA A 38 -15.56 1.98 -1.21
C ALA A 38 -14.53 3.11 -1.21
N PRO A 39 -14.91 4.36 -0.91
CA PRO A 39 -13.95 5.47 -0.79
C PRO A 39 -13.17 5.36 0.53
N THR A 40 -12.18 4.48 0.53
CA THR A 40 -11.34 4.25 1.70
C THR A 40 -9.87 4.34 1.30
N ALA A 41 -9.03 4.77 2.24
CA ALA A 41 -7.59 4.82 2.04
C ALA A 41 -6.97 3.45 2.32
N VAL A 42 -5.79 3.22 1.74
CA VAL A 42 -4.95 2.05 2.03
C VAL A 42 -3.65 2.55 2.65
N VAL A 43 -3.30 2.02 3.81
CA VAL A 43 -2.03 2.36 4.47
C VAL A 43 -1.07 1.19 4.27
N VAL A 44 0.06 1.47 3.59
CA VAL A 44 1.09 0.48 3.31
C VAL A 44 2.23 0.64 4.30
N HIS A 45 2.60 -0.46 4.95
CA HIS A 45 3.77 -0.55 5.83
C HIS A 45 4.86 -1.30 5.07
N HIS A 46 5.92 -0.58 4.69
CA HIS A 46 7.00 -1.11 3.86
C HIS A 46 8.35 -0.90 4.54
N ASP A 47 9.38 -1.61 4.09
CA ASP A 47 10.74 -1.46 4.59
C ASP A 47 11.66 -0.72 3.61
N ARG A 48 11.13 -0.29 2.48
CA ARG A 48 11.86 0.48 1.46
C ARG A 48 10.90 1.33 0.65
N ASP A 49 11.43 2.32 -0.07
CA ASP A 49 10.63 3.16 -0.95
C ASP A 49 10.30 2.36 -2.23
N PRO A 50 9.01 2.04 -2.47
CA PRO A 50 8.63 1.18 -3.58
C PRO A 50 8.50 1.97 -4.90
N LEU A 51 9.62 2.29 -5.53
CA LEU A 51 9.65 3.19 -6.69
C LEU A 51 8.75 2.74 -7.85
N LEU A 52 8.63 1.44 -8.10
CA LEU A 52 7.79 0.93 -9.18
C LEU A 52 6.30 1.05 -8.87
N LEU A 53 5.93 1.16 -7.61
CA LEU A 53 4.53 1.22 -7.21
C LEU A 53 3.85 2.49 -7.70
N TYR A 54 4.55 3.61 -7.70
CA TYR A 54 3.94 4.92 -7.96
C TYR A 54 3.35 5.01 -9.36
N GLY A 55 4.09 4.53 -10.38
CA GLY A 55 3.59 4.49 -11.74
C GLY A 55 2.42 3.55 -11.93
N GLU A 56 2.46 2.39 -11.28
CA GLU A 56 1.36 1.42 -11.33
C GLU A 56 0.09 1.96 -10.69
N LEU A 57 0.22 2.66 -9.57
CA LEU A 57 -0.93 3.31 -8.92
C LEU A 57 -1.55 4.38 -9.80
N ALA A 58 -0.72 5.20 -10.45
CA ALA A 58 -1.20 6.26 -11.31
C ALA A 58 -2.07 5.70 -12.46
N GLU A 59 -1.69 4.55 -13.00
CA GLU A 59 -2.43 3.90 -14.09
C GLU A 59 -3.82 3.44 -13.68
N VAL A 60 -4.03 3.17 -12.39
CA VAL A 60 -5.34 2.72 -11.88
C VAL A 60 -6.06 3.82 -11.10
N GLY A 61 -5.57 5.05 -11.18
CA GLY A 61 -6.26 6.20 -10.59
C GLY A 61 -6.00 6.40 -9.10
N TRP A 62 -4.85 5.92 -8.59
CA TRP A 62 -4.46 6.08 -7.20
C TRP A 62 -3.18 6.88 -7.08
N VAL A 63 -2.97 7.49 -5.92
CA VAL A 63 -1.76 8.25 -5.60
C VAL A 63 -1.31 7.90 -4.19
N ALA A 64 0.01 7.89 -3.97
CA ALA A 64 0.62 7.60 -2.68
C ALA A 64 1.17 8.88 -2.05
N GLN A 65 0.94 9.01 -0.74
CA GLN A 65 1.51 10.08 0.08
C GLN A 65 2.37 9.43 1.16
N ARG A 66 3.61 9.91 1.31
CA ARG A 66 4.47 9.43 2.39
C ARG A 66 4.00 10.03 3.72
N ILE A 67 3.77 9.18 4.71
CA ILE A 67 3.38 9.60 6.05
C ILE A 67 4.39 9.09 7.07
N ALA A 68 4.34 9.62 8.29
CA ALA A 68 5.24 9.21 9.35
C ALA A 68 5.01 7.75 9.73
N GLY A 69 6.09 7.00 9.86
CA GLY A 69 6.08 5.61 10.28
C GLY A 69 7.05 5.39 11.43
N ASP A 70 7.19 4.13 11.83
CA ASP A 70 8.17 3.75 12.85
C ASP A 70 9.60 3.85 12.29
N PRO A 71 10.63 3.93 13.14
CA PRO A 71 12.01 3.90 12.64
C PRO A 71 12.26 2.70 11.73
N GLY A 72 12.86 2.95 10.56
CA GLY A 72 13.13 1.92 9.56
C GLY A 72 11.94 1.55 8.68
N GLU A 73 10.78 2.12 8.94
CA GLU A 73 9.57 1.87 8.16
C GLU A 73 9.35 2.98 7.12
N VAL A 74 8.94 2.58 5.91
CA VAL A 74 8.37 3.50 4.92
C VAL A 74 6.87 3.30 4.96
N ARG A 75 6.12 4.31 5.40
CA ARG A 75 4.66 4.22 5.47
C ARG A 75 4.03 5.13 4.42
N LEU A 76 3.12 4.55 3.64
CA LEU A 76 2.44 5.28 2.56
C LEU A 76 0.93 5.24 2.78
N ARG A 77 0.28 6.35 2.52
CA ARG A 77 -1.17 6.42 2.47
C ARG A 77 -1.59 6.53 1.01
N LEU A 78 -2.35 5.55 0.54
CA LEU A 78 -2.82 5.48 -0.84
C LEU A 78 -4.27 5.94 -0.88
N VAL A 79 -4.56 6.85 -1.81
CA VAL A 79 -5.92 7.37 -2.01
C VAL A 79 -6.23 7.41 -3.49
N ARG A 80 -7.52 7.31 -3.84
CA ARG A 80 -7.95 7.51 -5.22
C ARG A 80 -7.83 8.97 -5.61
N VAL A 81 -7.43 9.19 -6.86
CA VAL A 81 -7.47 10.50 -7.48
C VAL A 81 -8.92 10.80 -7.82
N PRO A 82 -9.44 12.00 -7.46
CA PRO A 82 -10.83 12.39 -7.78
C PRO A 82 -11.09 12.42 -9.28
#